data_ef37c898be903ef611020ff1ff1d0510
#
_entry.id   ef37c898be903ef611020ff1ff1d0510
#
_cell.length_a   1.000
_cell.length_b   1.000
_cell.length_c   1.000
_cell.angle_alpha   90.00
_cell.angle_beta   90.00
_cell.angle_gamma   90.00
#
_symmetry.space_group_name_H-M   'P 1'
#
loop_
_entity.id
_entity.type
_entity.pdbx_description
1 polymer ?
#
loop_
_entity_poly.entity_id
_entity_poly.type
_entity_poly.pdbx_seq_one_letter_code
_entity_poly.pdbx_strand_id
1 'polypeptide(L)'
;MEIKSVKVLFFNEIKKNPNHPLKVLVSDHDAFKCIFDKIYLERLSNIIQQPCAYSQMKKGNGDPIKINFPEPTGININMMPIVLGMDNIEYLNPYFNIIDLCVRQQLGVEGAWEKYDKGKWIGYITIQESIVEPGETQRRPGLHIESPLGKGRLVPQPNYKEVGCDAYHNSEWKSIAWGTGRWYGTHHADGIYMASNTENSTKLYPYLVENSEKVTDTHGGLEEFRKDLTGEIMKKDTMYWFTDKTPHESLPNLTDKPVYRQFFRLVVGPIGVWYSQHNTPNPLGVQPEAQIINNNKFN
;
A
#
# COMPACT_ATOMS: atom_id res chain seq x y z
N MET A 1 -18.83 2.85 -3.16
CA MET A 1 -20.14 3.28 -3.73
C MET A 1 -19.90 3.49 -5.22
N GLU A 2 -20.56 2.73 -6.07
CA GLU A 2 -20.33 2.81 -7.53
C GLU A 2 -20.62 4.21 -8.06
N ILE A 3 -19.82 4.69 -9.01
CA ILE A 3 -20.04 5.98 -9.71
C ILE A 3 -21.47 6.06 -10.29
N LYS A 4 -22.02 4.92 -10.73
CA LYS A 4 -23.44 4.82 -11.13
C LYS A 4 -24.40 5.23 -10.01
N SER A 5 -24.14 4.85 -8.76
CA SER A 5 -25.01 5.21 -7.64
C SER A 5 -24.87 6.67 -7.20
N VAL A 6 -23.67 7.23 -7.29
CA VAL A 6 -23.45 8.68 -7.02
C VAL A 6 -24.07 9.52 -8.13
N LYS A 7 -23.92 9.15 -9.41
CA LYS A 7 -24.60 9.80 -10.53
C LYS A 7 -26.12 9.79 -10.32
N VAL A 8 -26.68 8.66 -9.93
CA VAL A 8 -28.14 8.50 -9.72
C VAL A 8 -28.63 9.28 -8.51
N LEU A 9 -27.89 9.28 -7.40
CA LEU A 9 -28.26 10.02 -6.18
C LEU A 9 -28.19 11.53 -6.43
N PHE A 10 -27.12 12.01 -7.03
CA PHE A 10 -26.95 13.42 -7.38
C PHE A 10 -28.02 13.90 -8.39
N PHE A 11 -28.32 13.09 -9.40
CA PHE A 11 -29.40 13.36 -10.36
C PHE A 11 -30.78 13.44 -9.70
N ASN A 12 -31.06 12.56 -8.76
CA ASN A 12 -32.32 12.52 -8.03
C ASN A 12 -32.49 13.69 -7.08
N GLU A 13 -31.42 14.16 -6.43
CA GLU A 13 -31.46 15.36 -5.58
C GLU A 13 -31.68 16.63 -6.38
N ILE A 14 -30.98 16.79 -7.52
CA ILE A 14 -31.17 17.96 -8.39
C ILE A 14 -32.58 17.95 -9.00
N LYS A 15 -33.12 16.78 -9.39
CA LYS A 15 -34.51 16.68 -9.89
C LYS A 15 -35.55 17.02 -8.85
N LYS A 16 -35.32 16.75 -7.57
CA LYS A 16 -36.26 17.03 -6.48
C LYS A 16 -36.33 18.52 -6.14
N ASN A 17 -35.28 19.28 -6.43
CA ASN A 17 -35.24 20.72 -6.16
C ASN A 17 -35.42 21.53 -7.46
N PRO A 18 -36.61 22.12 -7.69
CA PRO A 18 -36.89 22.88 -8.91
C PRO A 18 -36.01 24.13 -9.09
N ASN A 19 -35.43 24.63 -8.01
CA ASN A 19 -34.59 25.83 -7.99
C ASN A 19 -33.09 25.53 -7.85
N HIS A 20 -32.69 24.28 -8.01
CA HIS A 20 -31.27 23.93 -7.87
C HIS A 20 -30.42 24.58 -8.96
N PRO A 21 -29.33 25.30 -8.62
CA PRO A 21 -28.48 26.03 -9.59
C PRO A 21 -27.97 25.18 -10.76
N LEU A 22 -27.79 23.87 -10.51
CA LEU A 22 -27.30 22.92 -11.51
C LEU A 22 -28.41 22.28 -12.35
N LYS A 23 -29.68 22.71 -12.19
CA LYS A 23 -30.81 22.13 -12.94
C LYS A 23 -30.68 22.34 -14.44
N VAL A 24 -30.13 23.46 -14.87
CA VAL A 24 -29.88 23.78 -16.28
C VAL A 24 -28.84 22.81 -16.86
N LEU A 25 -27.81 22.48 -16.09
CA LEU A 25 -26.77 21.52 -16.48
C LEU A 25 -27.28 20.06 -16.56
N VAL A 26 -28.28 19.70 -15.74
CA VAL A 26 -28.89 18.35 -15.72
C VAL A 26 -29.90 18.16 -16.84
N SER A 27 -30.49 19.23 -17.37
CA SER A 27 -31.36 19.16 -18.54
C SER A 27 -30.60 18.95 -19.86
N ASP A 28 -29.31 19.30 -19.87
CA ASP A 28 -28.37 19.02 -20.96
C ASP A 28 -27.48 17.81 -20.59
N HIS A 29 -27.87 16.62 -21.09
CA HIS A 29 -27.18 15.38 -20.83
C HIS A 29 -25.71 15.40 -21.30
N ASP A 30 -25.43 16.07 -22.40
CA ASP A 30 -24.10 16.11 -23.00
C ASP A 30 -23.17 17.06 -22.25
N ALA A 31 -23.68 18.23 -21.83
CA ALA A 31 -22.92 19.13 -20.96
C ALA A 31 -22.60 18.51 -19.61
N PHE A 32 -23.57 17.80 -19.00
CA PHE A 32 -23.39 17.10 -17.75
C PHE A 32 -22.36 15.97 -17.88
N LYS A 33 -22.43 15.17 -18.94
CA LYS A 33 -21.46 14.12 -19.26
C LYS A 33 -20.06 14.71 -19.44
N CYS A 34 -19.94 15.80 -20.18
CA CYS A 34 -18.66 16.48 -20.43
C CYS A 34 -17.99 16.95 -19.11
N ILE A 35 -18.78 17.50 -18.17
CA ILE A 35 -18.27 17.91 -16.86
C ILE A 35 -17.77 16.70 -16.05
N PHE A 36 -18.52 15.61 -15.99
CA PHE A 36 -18.10 14.40 -15.30
C PHE A 36 -16.87 13.78 -15.92
N ASP A 37 -16.79 13.71 -17.23
CA ASP A 37 -15.63 13.19 -17.96
C ASP A 37 -14.38 14.06 -17.67
N LYS A 38 -14.54 15.39 -17.62
CA LYS A 38 -13.46 16.31 -17.24
C LYS A 38 -12.98 16.10 -15.81
N ILE A 39 -13.90 16.01 -14.84
CA ILE A 39 -13.55 15.74 -13.42
C ILE A 39 -12.87 14.38 -13.31
N TYR A 40 -13.38 13.35 -13.99
CA TYR A 40 -12.78 12.02 -13.98
C TYR A 40 -11.35 12.05 -14.53
N LEU A 41 -11.13 12.70 -15.69
CA LEU A 41 -9.80 12.81 -16.30
C LEU A 41 -8.82 13.63 -15.44
N GLU A 42 -9.31 14.70 -14.79
CA GLU A 42 -8.50 15.48 -13.84
C GLU A 42 -8.08 14.63 -12.64
N ARG A 43 -8.96 13.79 -12.09
CA ARG A 43 -8.63 12.86 -11.03
C ARG A 43 -7.66 11.78 -11.51
N LEU A 44 -7.92 11.17 -12.66
CA LEU A 44 -7.06 10.15 -13.26
C LEU A 44 -5.64 10.68 -13.54
N SER A 45 -5.50 11.95 -13.89
CA SER A 45 -4.19 12.57 -14.14
C SER A 45 -3.26 12.63 -12.91
N ASN A 46 -3.79 12.38 -11.70
CA ASN A 46 -2.99 12.25 -10.49
C ASN A 46 -2.50 10.80 -10.26
N ILE A 47 -2.83 9.88 -11.15
CA ILE A 47 -2.31 8.50 -11.16
C ILE A 47 -1.34 8.41 -12.32
N ILE A 48 -0.07 8.62 -12.06
CA ILE A 48 0.96 8.65 -13.10
C ILE A 48 1.59 7.28 -13.30
N GLN A 49 1.84 6.92 -14.54
CA GLN A 49 2.60 5.71 -14.84
C GLN A 49 4.03 5.88 -14.35
N GLN A 50 4.45 5.02 -13.43
CA GLN A 50 5.77 5.08 -12.82
C GLN A 50 6.31 3.66 -12.60
N PRO A 51 7.06 3.12 -13.57
CA PRO A 51 7.58 1.75 -13.51
C PRO A 51 8.44 1.46 -12.26
N CYS A 52 9.12 2.50 -11.73
CA CYS A 52 9.95 2.37 -10.54
C CYS A 52 9.16 2.40 -9.22
N ALA A 53 7.85 2.66 -9.26
CA ALA A 53 7.00 2.66 -8.05
C ALA A 53 6.89 1.28 -7.40
N TYR A 54 7.21 0.21 -8.13
CA TYR A 54 7.43 -1.12 -7.56
C TYR A 54 8.57 -1.84 -8.32
N SER A 55 9.12 -2.86 -7.70
CA SER A 55 10.15 -3.70 -8.30
C SER A 55 10.05 -5.13 -7.79
N GLN A 56 10.13 -6.09 -8.71
CA GLN A 56 10.51 -7.45 -8.35
C GLN A 56 11.98 -7.42 -7.93
N MET A 57 12.26 -7.75 -6.67
CA MET A 57 13.63 -7.72 -6.16
C MET A 57 14.50 -8.75 -6.87
N LYS A 58 15.71 -8.35 -7.24
CA LYS A 58 16.66 -9.15 -8.02
C LYS A 58 18.00 -9.28 -7.32
N LYS A 59 18.66 -10.41 -7.52
CA LYS A 59 20.07 -10.61 -7.17
C LYS A 59 20.97 -9.79 -8.10
N GLY A 60 22.24 -9.66 -7.76
CA GLY A 60 23.22 -8.95 -8.58
C GLY A 60 23.39 -9.49 -10.01
N ASN A 61 23.03 -10.76 -10.26
CA ASN A 61 23.01 -11.39 -11.59
C ASN A 61 21.69 -11.15 -12.36
N GLY A 62 20.76 -10.40 -11.80
CA GLY A 62 19.46 -10.10 -12.43
C GLY A 62 18.33 -11.10 -12.16
N ASP A 63 18.61 -12.23 -11.50
CA ASP A 63 17.60 -13.22 -11.15
C ASP A 63 16.67 -12.71 -10.04
N PRO A 64 15.37 -13.07 -10.07
CA PRO A 64 14.46 -12.74 -8.98
C PRO A 64 14.93 -13.30 -7.63
N ILE A 65 14.79 -12.53 -6.57
CA ILE A 65 15.00 -13.02 -5.22
C ILE A 65 13.85 -13.94 -4.84
N LYS A 66 14.17 -15.23 -4.68
CA LYS A 66 13.20 -16.23 -4.25
C LYS A 66 13.14 -16.28 -2.72
N ILE A 67 11.92 -16.46 -2.24
CA ILE A 67 11.59 -16.61 -0.83
C ILE A 67 11.27 -18.07 -0.55
N ASN A 68 11.87 -18.61 0.50
CA ASN A 68 11.48 -19.89 1.07
C ASN A 68 10.60 -19.59 2.28
N PHE A 69 9.30 -19.73 2.12
CA PHE A 69 8.38 -19.65 3.26
C PHE A 69 8.63 -20.83 4.19
N PRO A 70 8.51 -20.63 5.51
CA PRO A 70 8.60 -21.74 6.46
C PRO A 70 7.41 -22.70 6.31
N GLU A 71 7.51 -23.87 6.97
CA GLU A 71 6.33 -24.67 7.22
C GLU A 71 5.26 -23.83 7.95
N PRO A 72 3.97 -24.09 7.76
CA PRO A 72 2.90 -23.34 8.41
C PRO A 72 3.09 -23.20 9.92
N THR A 73 3.10 -21.98 10.40
CA THR A 73 3.33 -21.64 11.82
C THR A 73 2.07 -21.21 12.54
N GLY A 74 1.02 -20.85 11.81
CA GLY A 74 -0.21 -20.28 12.34
C GLY A 74 -0.06 -18.81 12.79
N ILE A 75 1.04 -18.14 12.44
CA ILE A 75 1.25 -16.73 12.78
C ILE A 75 0.23 -15.86 12.06
N ASN A 76 -0.41 -14.98 12.84
CA ASN A 76 -1.35 -14.00 12.32
C ASN A 76 -1.17 -12.65 13.05
N ILE A 77 -0.33 -11.79 12.48
CA ILE A 77 0.02 -10.47 13.00
C ILE A 77 -0.11 -9.42 11.92
N ASN A 78 -0.47 -8.21 12.31
CA ASN A 78 -0.64 -7.08 11.39
C ASN A 78 0.09 -5.85 11.88
N MET A 79 0.98 -5.29 11.06
CA MET A 79 1.72 -4.05 11.34
C MET A 79 2.35 -4.01 12.75
N MET A 80 2.84 -5.14 13.22
CA MET A 80 3.52 -5.22 14.52
C MET A 80 4.87 -4.51 14.44
N PRO A 81 5.16 -3.52 15.30
CA PRO A 81 6.46 -2.84 15.30
C PRO A 81 7.55 -3.79 15.80
N ILE A 82 8.66 -3.85 15.07
CA ILE A 82 9.85 -4.63 15.42
C ILE A 82 11.10 -3.77 15.25
N VAL A 83 12.14 -4.04 16.02
CA VAL A 83 13.47 -3.43 15.80
C VAL A 83 14.17 -4.22 14.70
N LEU A 84 14.46 -3.58 13.58
CA LEU A 84 15.14 -4.22 12.47
C LEU A 84 16.60 -4.52 12.82
N GLY A 85 17.03 -5.74 12.49
CA GLY A 85 18.40 -6.18 12.74
C GLY A 85 18.73 -6.64 14.16
N MET A 86 17.77 -6.62 15.07
CA MET A 86 17.93 -7.18 16.41
C MET A 86 17.19 -8.53 16.54
N ASP A 87 17.57 -9.30 17.56
CA ASP A 87 16.84 -10.51 17.90
C ASP A 87 15.40 -10.14 18.25
N ASN A 88 14.52 -10.66 17.46
CA ASN A 88 13.09 -10.42 17.60
C ASN A 88 12.45 -11.53 18.44
N ILE A 89 11.15 -11.49 18.52
CA ILE A 89 10.34 -12.43 19.27
C ILE A 89 10.55 -13.85 18.73
N GLU A 90 10.75 -14.82 19.60
CA GLU A 90 11.08 -16.21 19.25
C GLU A 90 10.11 -16.82 18.20
N TYR A 91 8.82 -16.54 18.30
CA TYR A 91 7.85 -17.08 17.30
C TYR A 91 8.03 -16.50 15.90
N LEU A 92 8.79 -15.41 15.70
CA LEU A 92 9.15 -14.89 14.37
C LEU A 92 10.35 -15.59 13.75
N ASN A 93 11.08 -16.43 14.50
CA ASN A 93 12.26 -17.13 14.01
C ASN A 93 12.05 -17.89 12.69
N PRO A 94 10.88 -18.51 12.42
CA PRO A 94 10.63 -19.13 11.11
C PRO A 94 10.72 -18.17 9.93
N TYR A 95 10.41 -16.89 10.15
CA TYR A 95 10.45 -15.82 9.14
C TYR A 95 11.73 -15.01 9.17
N PHE A 96 12.68 -15.31 10.06
CA PHE A 96 13.91 -14.54 10.23
C PHE A 96 14.68 -14.33 8.92
N ASN A 97 14.86 -15.36 8.13
CA ASN A 97 15.60 -15.25 6.86
C ASN A 97 14.92 -14.31 5.85
N ILE A 98 13.59 -14.22 5.88
CA ILE A 98 12.83 -13.31 5.01
C ILE A 98 12.97 -11.86 5.52
N ILE A 99 12.90 -11.65 6.84
CA ILE A 99 13.10 -10.35 7.49
C ILE A 99 14.52 -9.85 7.22
N ASP A 100 15.52 -10.67 7.48
CA ASP A 100 16.94 -10.35 7.28
C ASP A 100 17.25 -9.99 5.81
N LEU A 101 16.66 -10.73 4.87
CA LEU A 101 16.75 -10.40 3.46
C LEU A 101 16.28 -8.97 3.15
N CYS A 102 15.12 -8.56 3.68
CA CYS A 102 14.60 -7.22 3.50
C CYS A 102 15.51 -6.16 4.12
N VAL A 103 16.02 -6.42 5.33
CA VAL A 103 16.95 -5.52 6.04
C VAL A 103 18.23 -5.33 5.22
N ARG A 104 18.83 -6.40 4.73
CA ARG A 104 20.07 -6.33 3.91
C ARG A 104 19.87 -5.53 2.63
N GLN A 105 18.72 -5.58 2.00
CA GLN A 105 18.42 -4.74 0.83
C GLN A 105 18.46 -3.25 1.16
N GLN A 106 18.19 -2.89 2.43
CA GLN A 106 18.19 -1.50 2.88
C GLN A 106 19.57 -1.00 3.37
N LEU A 107 20.47 -1.89 3.78
CA LEU A 107 21.75 -1.50 4.36
C LEU A 107 22.69 -0.77 3.38
N GLY A 108 22.46 -0.90 2.07
CA GLY A 108 23.16 -0.13 1.04
C GLY A 108 22.68 1.33 0.90
N VAL A 109 21.65 1.73 1.66
CA VAL A 109 21.06 3.07 1.59
C VAL A 109 21.75 3.98 2.62
N GLU A 110 22.01 5.24 2.25
CA GLU A 110 22.61 6.23 3.13
C GLU A 110 21.84 6.40 4.45
N GLY A 111 22.53 6.35 5.57
CA GLY A 111 21.95 6.47 6.91
C GLY A 111 21.28 5.19 7.44
N ALA A 112 21.10 4.15 6.65
CA ALA A 112 20.51 2.89 7.10
C ALA A 112 21.39 2.17 8.12
N TRP A 113 22.69 2.11 7.90
CA TRP A 113 23.66 1.53 8.83
C TRP A 113 23.64 2.21 10.20
N GLU A 114 23.52 3.53 10.26
CA GLU A 114 23.49 4.26 11.53
C GLU A 114 22.26 3.92 12.36
N LYS A 115 21.10 3.77 11.72
CA LYS A 115 19.86 3.34 12.39
C LYS A 115 19.95 1.90 12.86
N TYR A 116 20.50 1.03 12.03
CA TYR A 116 20.68 -0.38 12.31
C TYR A 116 21.63 -0.59 13.49
N ASP A 117 22.83 0.01 13.45
CA ASP A 117 23.86 -0.09 14.49
C ASP A 117 23.38 0.44 15.85
N LYS A 118 22.54 1.48 15.85
CA LYS A 118 21.94 2.05 17.05
C LYS A 118 20.73 1.28 17.60
N GLY A 119 20.28 0.22 16.93
CA GLY A 119 19.06 -0.52 17.29
C GLY A 119 17.80 0.35 17.31
N LYS A 120 17.75 1.37 16.47
CA LYS A 120 16.67 2.39 16.44
C LYS A 120 15.78 2.32 15.21
N TRP A 121 15.98 1.35 14.35
CA TRP A 121 15.21 1.25 13.14
C TRP A 121 13.97 0.40 13.38
N ILE A 122 12.82 1.04 13.45
CA ILE A 122 11.54 0.35 13.62
C ILE A 122 10.95 0.03 12.24
N GLY A 123 10.72 -1.26 12.01
CA GLY A 123 9.90 -1.76 10.90
C GLY A 123 8.57 -2.27 11.41
N TYR A 124 7.63 -2.50 10.48
CA TYR A 124 6.28 -2.99 10.83
C TYR A 124 5.98 -4.25 10.02
N ILE A 125 5.90 -5.37 10.75
CA ILE A 125 5.71 -6.68 10.13
C ILE A 125 4.25 -7.11 10.13
N THR A 126 3.84 -7.68 8.99
CA THR A 126 2.57 -8.38 8.83
C THR A 126 2.87 -9.77 8.31
N ILE A 127 2.43 -10.79 9.04
CA ILE A 127 2.42 -12.18 8.60
C ILE A 127 0.99 -12.66 8.78
N GLN A 128 0.42 -13.22 7.74
CA GLN A 128 -0.92 -13.79 7.79
C GLN A 128 -0.90 -15.17 7.14
N GLU A 129 -1.23 -16.17 7.93
CA GLU A 129 -1.34 -17.55 7.50
C GLU A 129 -2.77 -18.01 7.67
N SER A 130 -3.42 -18.39 6.59
CA SER A 130 -4.80 -18.88 6.62
C SER A 130 -5.17 -19.70 5.39
N ILE A 131 -6.21 -20.49 5.52
CA ILE A 131 -6.92 -21.06 4.38
C ILE A 131 -7.70 -19.95 3.70
N VAL A 132 -7.67 -19.91 2.38
CA VAL A 132 -8.44 -18.98 1.53
C VAL A 132 -9.38 -19.84 0.68
N GLU A 133 -10.67 -19.70 0.94
CA GLU A 133 -11.71 -20.43 0.22
C GLU A 133 -11.84 -19.96 -1.25
N PRO A 134 -12.37 -20.79 -2.15
CA PRO A 134 -12.67 -20.40 -3.52
C PRO A 134 -13.51 -19.11 -3.57
N GLY A 135 -13.07 -18.15 -4.39
CA GLY A 135 -13.72 -16.84 -4.51
C GLY A 135 -13.37 -15.82 -3.43
N GLU A 136 -12.73 -16.24 -2.34
CA GLU A 136 -12.37 -15.34 -1.22
C GLU A 136 -10.96 -14.76 -1.40
N THR A 137 -10.71 -13.63 -0.72
CA THR A 137 -9.40 -12.98 -0.62
C THR A 137 -8.87 -13.07 0.81
N GLN A 138 -7.57 -13.28 1.00
CA GLN A 138 -6.96 -13.27 2.34
C GLN A 138 -6.83 -11.85 2.91
N ARG A 139 -6.55 -10.89 2.04
CA ARG A 139 -6.35 -9.48 2.39
C ARG A 139 -7.49 -8.65 1.82
N ARG A 140 -7.55 -7.36 2.21
CA ARG A 140 -8.54 -6.41 1.70
C ARG A 140 -8.67 -6.52 0.17
N PRO A 141 -9.86 -6.81 -0.36
CA PRO A 141 -10.11 -6.81 -1.80
C PRO A 141 -10.17 -5.38 -2.35
N GLY A 142 -10.16 -5.29 -3.67
CA GLY A 142 -10.30 -4.02 -4.37
C GLY A 142 -8.97 -3.29 -4.57
N LEU A 143 -8.93 -2.49 -5.64
CA LEU A 143 -7.76 -1.70 -5.98
C LEU A 143 -7.58 -0.56 -4.99
N HIS A 144 -6.40 -0.45 -4.38
CA HIS A 144 -6.11 0.57 -3.37
C HIS A 144 -4.61 0.88 -3.26
N ILE A 145 -4.30 1.94 -2.52
CA ILE A 145 -2.97 2.26 -2.01
C ILE A 145 -2.95 2.10 -0.48
N GLU A 146 -1.76 1.96 0.11
CA GLU A 146 -1.61 1.82 1.57
C GLU A 146 -1.75 3.15 2.31
N SER A 147 -1.40 4.28 1.67
CA SER A 147 -1.45 5.62 2.29
C SER A 147 -2.90 6.05 2.56
N PRO A 148 -3.37 6.06 3.82
CA PRO A 148 -4.73 6.49 4.14
C PRO A 148 -4.86 8.00 4.09
N LEU A 149 -6.10 8.49 3.91
CA LEU A 149 -6.44 9.89 4.17
C LEU A 149 -6.82 10.08 5.64
N GLY A 150 -6.45 11.20 6.24
CA GLY A 150 -6.89 11.49 7.60
C GLY A 150 -6.02 12.50 8.35
N LYS A 151 -6.39 12.73 9.62
CA LYS A 151 -5.65 13.56 10.55
C LYS A 151 -4.61 12.68 11.25
N GLY A 152 -3.41 12.58 10.69
CA GLY A 152 -2.30 11.88 11.29
C GLY A 152 -1.08 12.79 11.43
N ARG A 153 -0.06 12.31 12.16
CA ARG A 153 1.24 12.98 12.18
C ARG A 153 1.80 12.97 10.76
N LEU A 154 1.97 14.17 10.20
CA LEU A 154 2.72 14.32 8.96
C LEU A 154 4.16 13.94 9.27
N VAL A 155 4.64 12.87 8.68
CA VAL A 155 6.07 12.55 8.70
C VAL A 155 6.73 13.54 7.74
N PRO A 156 7.73 14.32 8.20
CA PRO A 156 8.48 15.18 7.32
C PRO A 156 9.03 14.35 6.17
N GLN A 157 8.63 14.66 4.95
CA GLN A 157 9.18 14.01 3.77
C GLN A 157 10.63 14.49 3.60
N PRO A 158 11.58 13.60 3.34
CA PRO A 158 12.93 14.01 2.97
C PRO A 158 12.86 14.96 1.78
N ASN A 159 13.79 15.92 1.71
CA ASN A 159 13.86 16.87 0.61
C ASN A 159 14.44 16.15 -0.63
N TYR A 160 13.58 15.48 -1.40
CA TYR A 160 13.96 14.68 -2.56
C TYR A 160 14.57 15.48 -3.73
N LYS A 161 14.48 16.83 -3.70
CA LYS A 161 15.17 17.69 -4.68
C LYS A 161 16.68 17.49 -4.66
N GLU A 162 17.23 17.18 -3.50
CA GLU A 162 18.68 16.99 -3.33
C GLU A 162 19.16 15.61 -3.81
N VAL A 163 18.25 14.68 -4.07
CA VAL A 163 18.57 13.26 -4.33
C VAL A 163 18.16 12.79 -5.73
N GLY A 164 17.72 13.69 -6.62
CA GLY A 164 17.45 13.37 -8.03
C GLY A 164 16.18 12.53 -8.28
N CYS A 165 15.30 12.42 -7.29
CA CYS A 165 14.00 11.76 -7.41
C CYS A 165 12.92 12.80 -7.74
N ASP A 166 12.62 12.97 -9.02
CA ASP A 166 11.60 13.95 -9.48
C ASP A 166 10.16 13.60 -9.12
N ALA A 167 9.90 12.40 -8.62
CA ALA A 167 8.57 11.85 -8.44
C ALA A 167 7.78 12.38 -7.23
N TYR A 168 8.41 13.11 -6.32
CA TYR A 168 7.77 13.54 -5.07
C TYR A 168 7.69 15.07 -4.89
N HIS A 169 7.73 15.84 -5.97
CA HIS A 169 7.71 17.28 -5.90
C HIS A 169 6.29 17.86 -5.79
N ASN A 170 6.09 18.71 -4.79
CA ASN A 170 5.05 19.76 -4.69
C ASN A 170 3.63 19.34 -4.30
N SER A 171 3.41 18.48 -3.33
CA SER A 171 2.09 18.46 -2.72
C SER A 171 2.16 18.93 -1.26
N GLU A 172 1.30 19.86 -0.87
CA GLU A 172 0.90 20.06 0.52
C GLU A 172 0.16 18.79 0.94
N TRP A 173 0.89 17.85 1.53
CA TRP A 173 0.46 16.47 1.74
C TRP A 173 -0.66 16.38 2.78
N LYS A 174 -1.83 15.98 2.33
CA LYS A 174 -2.93 15.54 3.19
C LYS A 174 -3.00 14.02 3.34
N SER A 175 -2.20 13.27 2.60
CA SER A 175 -2.09 11.83 2.76
C SER A 175 -1.08 11.46 3.83
N ILE A 176 -1.40 10.44 4.63
CA ILE A 176 -0.57 9.96 5.72
C ILE A 176 0.42 8.93 5.19
N ALA A 177 1.71 9.09 5.50
CA ALA A 177 2.71 8.09 5.16
C ALA A 177 2.37 6.73 5.78
N TRP A 178 2.52 5.66 4.99
CA TRP A 178 2.29 4.28 5.43
C TRP A 178 3.30 3.32 4.80
N GLY A 179 4.57 3.67 4.87
CA GLY A 179 5.65 2.96 4.20
C GLY A 179 6.09 3.68 2.93
N THR A 180 6.36 4.98 3.07
CA THR A 180 6.88 5.80 1.97
C THR A 180 8.18 5.20 1.46
N GLY A 181 8.23 4.93 0.16
CA GLY A 181 9.39 4.35 -0.52
C GLY A 181 10.07 5.37 -1.44
N ARG A 182 11.36 5.21 -1.63
CA ARG A 182 12.19 6.00 -2.52
C ARG A 182 12.97 5.10 -3.46
N TRP A 183 13.34 5.59 -4.63
CA TRP A 183 14.20 4.86 -5.55
C TRP A 183 15.23 5.79 -6.20
N TYR A 184 16.41 5.24 -6.46
CA TYR A 184 17.54 5.94 -7.08
C TYR A 184 18.10 5.02 -8.16
N GLY A 185 17.67 5.22 -9.41
CA GLY A 185 18.00 4.28 -10.48
C GLY A 185 17.48 2.87 -10.16
N THR A 186 18.37 1.93 -9.88
CA THR A 186 18.03 0.54 -9.52
C THR A 186 17.96 0.28 -8.00
N HIS A 187 18.27 1.26 -7.18
CA HIS A 187 18.27 1.13 -5.72
C HIS A 187 16.91 1.55 -5.15
N HIS A 188 16.42 0.79 -4.18
CA HIS A 188 15.15 1.02 -3.49
C HIS A 188 15.42 1.23 -2.00
N ALA A 189 14.90 2.32 -1.47
CA ALA A 189 15.06 2.71 -0.07
C ALA A 189 13.71 2.83 0.61
N ASP A 190 13.65 2.51 1.91
CA ASP A 190 12.42 2.54 2.69
C ASP A 190 11.32 1.67 2.02
N GLY A 191 10.05 2.10 2.04
CA GLY A 191 8.98 1.41 1.33
C GLY A 191 8.46 0.16 2.03
N ILE A 192 7.92 -0.74 1.20
CA ILE A 192 7.20 -1.93 1.63
C ILE A 192 7.74 -3.14 0.87
N TYR A 193 8.16 -4.17 1.60
CA TYR A 193 8.45 -5.49 1.03
C TYR A 193 7.24 -6.40 1.18
N MET A 194 6.98 -7.20 0.15
CA MET A 194 5.85 -8.12 0.12
C MET A 194 6.19 -9.42 -0.62
N ALA A 195 5.72 -10.53 -0.10
CA ALA A 195 5.77 -11.83 -0.74
C ALA A 195 4.57 -12.69 -0.36
N SER A 196 4.24 -13.68 -1.18
CA SER A 196 3.23 -14.70 -0.88
C SER A 196 3.68 -16.06 -1.44
N ASN A 197 3.35 -17.14 -0.74
CA ASN A 197 3.57 -18.51 -1.22
C ASN A 197 2.54 -18.98 -2.26
N THR A 198 1.55 -18.12 -2.59
CA THR A 198 0.43 -18.46 -3.47
C THR A 198 0.49 -17.65 -4.75
N GLU A 199 0.40 -18.34 -5.88
CA GLU A 199 0.29 -17.72 -7.21
C GLU A 199 -1.04 -16.97 -7.37
N ASN A 200 -1.07 -15.96 -8.23
CA ASN A 200 -2.27 -15.18 -8.56
C ASN A 200 -3.00 -14.58 -7.35
N SER A 201 -2.28 -14.27 -6.29
CA SER A 201 -2.88 -13.80 -5.03
C SER A 201 -2.81 -12.30 -4.81
N THR A 202 -1.96 -11.61 -5.57
CA THR A 202 -1.76 -10.15 -5.47
C THR A 202 -1.40 -9.59 -6.83
N LYS A 203 -1.90 -8.39 -7.14
CA LYS A 203 -1.57 -7.64 -8.34
C LYS A 203 -1.02 -6.28 -7.97
N LEU A 204 0.10 -5.89 -8.59
CA LEU A 204 0.74 -4.59 -8.46
C LEU A 204 0.58 -3.81 -9.75
N TYR A 205 0.50 -2.50 -9.65
CA TYR A 205 0.31 -1.62 -10.79
C TYR A 205 1.47 -0.62 -10.89
N PRO A 206 2.13 -0.46 -12.08
CA PRO A 206 3.29 0.41 -12.27
C PRO A 206 2.88 1.89 -12.33
N TYR A 207 2.21 2.34 -11.28
CA TYR A 207 1.71 3.71 -11.15
C TYR A 207 2.04 4.26 -9.76
N LEU A 208 2.04 5.58 -9.66
CA LEU A 208 2.16 6.32 -8.42
C LEU A 208 0.96 7.27 -8.30
N VAL A 209 0.30 7.26 -7.15
CA VAL A 209 -0.76 8.21 -6.83
C VAL A 209 -0.14 9.45 -6.19
N GLU A 210 -0.09 10.59 -6.92
CA GLU A 210 0.53 11.81 -6.41
C GLU A 210 -0.33 12.52 -5.36
N ASN A 211 -1.58 12.82 -5.67
CA ASN A 211 -2.52 13.53 -4.80
C ASN A 211 -3.64 12.60 -4.34
N SER A 212 -3.36 11.78 -3.33
CA SER A 212 -4.31 10.77 -2.83
C SER A 212 -5.65 11.38 -2.44
N GLU A 213 -5.66 12.59 -1.84
CA GLU A 213 -6.89 13.27 -1.43
C GLU A 213 -7.83 13.63 -2.59
N LYS A 214 -7.32 13.73 -3.81
CA LYS A 214 -8.14 13.99 -5.01
C LYS A 214 -8.68 12.72 -5.64
N VAL A 215 -8.07 11.58 -5.37
CA VAL A 215 -8.23 10.36 -6.15
C VAL A 215 -8.83 9.23 -5.33
N THR A 216 -8.39 9.07 -4.08
CA THR A 216 -8.77 7.93 -3.24
C THR A 216 -9.94 8.25 -2.31
N ASP A 217 -10.60 7.21 -1.81
CA ASP A 217 -11.43 7.29 -0.61
C ASP A 217 -10.56 7.42 0.66
N THR A 218 -11.19 7.53 1.82
CA THR A 218 -10.51 7.66 3.12
C THR A 218 -9.57 6.51 3.45
N HIS A 219 -9.76 5.37 2.82
CA HIS A 219 -8.94 4.16 3.03
C HIS A 219 -7.97 3.87 1.87
N GLY A 220 -7.81 4.81 0.95
CA GLY A 220 -6.91 4.65 -0.19
C GLY A 220 -7.51 3.88 -1.38
N GLY A 221 -8.82 3.66 -1.43
CA GLY A 221 -9.50 2.95 -2.51
C GLY A 221 -9.45 3.68 -3.85
N LEU A 222 -9.23 2.92 -4.95
CA LEU A 222 -9.07 3.40 -6.32
C LEU A 222 -9.96 2.64 -7.33
N GLU A 223 -10.97 1.95 -6.85
CA GLU A 223 -11.76 1.00 -7.66
C GLU A 223 -12.35 1.62 -8.94
N GLU A 224 -12.69 2.90 -8.91
CA GLU A 224 -13.24 3.60 -10.08
C GLU A 224 -12.27 3.69 -11.26
N PHE A 225 -10.95 3.62 -11.02
CA PHE A 225 -9.90 3.73 -12.04
C PHE A 225 -9.37 2.36 -12.50
N ARG A 226 -9.88 1.26 -11.95
CA ARG A 226 -9.40 -0.10 -12.26
C ARG A 226 -9.30 -0.38 -13.77
N LYS A 227 -10.28 0.08 -14.54
CA LYS A 227 -10.35 -0.16 -15.99
C LYS A 227 -9.28 0.58 -16.80
N ASP A 228 -8.71 1.65 -16.23
CA ASP A 228 -7.73 2.50 -16.89
C ASP A 228 -6.29 2.14 -16.51
N LEU A 229 -6.11 1.25 -15.52
CA LEU A 229 -4.82 0.85 -15.02
C LEU A 229 -4.50 -0.59 -15.42
N THR A 230 -3.29 -0.80 -15.91
CA THR A 230 -2.75 -2.13 -16.22
C THR A 230 -1.75 -2.53 -15.15
N GLY A 231 -1.93 -3.68 -14.53
CA GLY A 231 -1.06 -4.19 -13.48
C GLY A 231 -0.52 -5.58 -13.78
N GLU A 232 0.47 -6.00 -12.99
CA GLU A 232 1.15 -7.28 -13.09
C GLU A 232 0.89 -8.15 -11.86
N ILE A 233 0.68 -9.44 -12.08
CA ILE A 233 0.49 -10.41 -11.00
C ILE A 233 1.84 -10.72 -10.35
N MET A 234 1.89 -10.64 -9.04
CA MET A 234 3.04 -11.07 -8.27
C MET A 234 3.24 -12.60 -8.39
N LYS A 235 4.47 -12.99 -8.68
CA LYS A 235 4.86 -14.41 -8.70
C LYS A 235 4.98 -14.93 -7.27
N LYS A 236 4.48 -16.14 -7.03
CA LYS A 236 4.66 -16.81 -5.74
C LYS A 236 6.14 -16.93 -5.38
N ASP A 237 6.41 -17.02 -4.10
CA ASP A 237 7.75 -17.25 -3.56
C ASP A 237 8.78 -16.22 -4.10
N THR A 238 8.35 -15.01 -4.35
CA THR A 238 9.20 -13.95 -4.91
C THR A 238 9.01 -12.66 -4.11
N MET A 239 10.12 -12.00 -3.78
CA MET A 239 10.09 -10.73 -3.06
C MET A 239 9.85 -9.56 -4.01
N TYR A 240 8.89 -8.72 -3.63
CA TYR A 240 8.60 -7.45 -4.28
C TYR A 240 8.81 -6.29 -3.30
N TRP A 241 9.20 -5.15 -3.85
CA TRP A 241 9.24 -3.88 -3.16
C TRP A 241 8.30 -2.89 -3.86
N PHE A 242 7.63 -2.02 -3.09
CA PHE A 242 6.78 -0.97 -3.62
C PHE A 242 6.60 0.17 -2.59
N THR A 243 5.99 1.28 -3.01
CA THR A 243 5.70 2.43 -2.15
C THR A 243 4.28 2.37 -1.60
N ASP A 244 4.01 3.09 -0.52
CA ASP A 244 2.66 3.26 0.04
C ASP A 244 1.65 3.92 -0.92
N LYS A 245 2.14 4.53 -2.01
CA LYS A 245 1.34 5.16 -3.07
C LYS A 245 1.24 4.34 -4.35
N THR A 246 1.79 3.14 -4.35
CA THR A 246 1.69 2.20 -5.46
C THR A 246 0.35 1.46 -5.39
N PRO A 247 -0.51 1.57 -6.43
CA PRO A 247 -1.77 0.83 -6.46
C PRO A 247 -1.53 -0.68 -6.49
N HIS A 248 -2.31 -1.40 -5.70
CA HIS A 248 -2.28 -2.86 -5.63
C HIS A 248 -3.60 -3.42 -5.15
N GLU A 249 -3.77 -4.73 -5.29
CA GLU A 249 -4.97 -5.43 -4.84
C GLU A 249 -4.69 -6.88 -4.43
N SER A 250 -5.44 -7.38 -3.46
CA SER A 250 -5.52 -8.81 -3.18
C SER A 250 -6.50 -9.46 -4.14
N LEU A 251 -6.07 -10.51 -4.80
CA LEU A 251 -6.91 -11.26 -5.74
C LEU A 251 -7.60 -12.42 -5.03
N PRO A 252 -8.81 -12.80 -5.48
CA PRO A 252 -9.51 -13.95 -4.94
C PRO A 252 -8.82 -15.26 -5.35
N ASN A 253 -9.02 -16.30 -4.54
CA ASN A 253 -8.67 -17.67 -4.92
C ASN A 253 -9.56 -18.11 -6.09
N LEU A 254 -8.99 -18.18 -7.28
CA LEU A 254 -9.70 -18.59 -8.52
C LEU A 254 -9.70 -20.10 -8.75
N THR A 255 -9.14 -20.90 -7.82
CA THR A 255 -9.20 -22.35 -7.90
C THR A 255 -10.51 -22.88 -7.32
N ASP A 256 -10.83 -24.14 -7.60
CA ASP A 256 -12.02 -24.82 -7.07
C ASP A 256 -11.82 -25.43 -5.66
N LYS A 257 -10.65 -25.18 -5.05
CA LYS A 257 -10.24 -25.74 -3.75
C LYS A 257 -9.72 -24.67 -2.80
N PRO A 258 -9.88 -24.86 -1.49
CA PRO A 258 -9.20 -24.03 -0.48
C PRO A 258 -7.68 -24.08 -0.67
N VAL A 259 -7.03 -22.94 -0.50
CA VAL A 259 -5.57 -22.78 -0.61
C VAL A 259 -5.01 -22.25 0.70
N TYR A 260 -4.01 -22.90 1.27
CA TYR A 260 -3.28 -22.37 2.42
C TYR A 260 -2.32 -21.29 1.95
N ARG A 261 -2.59 -20.06 2.32
CA ARG A 261 -1.79 -18.88 1.93
C ARG A 261 -0.98 -18.37 3.10
N GLN A 262 0.31 -18.19 2.87
CA GLN A 262 1.21 -17.41 3.70
C GLN A 262 1.47 -16.08 3.00
N PHE A 263 1.17 -15.00 3.69
CA PHE A 263 1.42 -13.64 3.25
C PHE A 263 2.43 -13.00 4.17
N PHE A 264 3.45 -12.38 3.60
CA PHE A 264 4.47 -11.61 4.29
C PHE A 264 4.51 -10.18 3.78
N ARG A 265 4.55 -9.21 4.70
CA ARG A 265 4.79 -7.80 4.39
C ARG A 265 5.65 -7.19 5.48
N LEU A 266 6.72 -6.48 5.10
CA LEU A 266 7.54 -5.69 6.00
C LEU A 266 7.58 -4.25 5.49
N VAL A 267 7.07 -3.33 6.29
CA VAL A 267 7.16 -1.89 6.06
C VAL A 267 8.41 -1.37 6.74
N VAL A 268 9.35 -0.85 5.96
CA VAL A 268 10.61 -0.29 6.46
C VAL A 268 10.66 1.23 6.33
N GLY A 269 9.76 1.79 5.53
CA GLY A 269 9.57 3.24 5.42
C GLY A 269 8.76 3.81 6.56
N PRO A 270 8.78 5.14 6.72
CA PRO A 270 8.04 5.81 7.78
C PRO A 270 6.53 5.60 7.67
N ILE A 271 5.87 5.50 8.82
CA ILE A 271 4.41 5.56 8.93
C ILE A 271 3.99 6.74 9.79
N GLY A 272 2.88 7.40 9.43
CA GLY A 272 2.36 8.56 10.17
C GLY A 272 1.41 8.18 11.30
N VAL A 273 0.69 7.08 11.16
CA VAL A 273 -0.30 6.58 12.13
C VAL A 273 -0.18 5.07 12.35
N TRP A 274 -0.55 4.62 13.55
CA TRP A 274 -0.65 3.22 13.93
C TRP A 274 -1.95 2.98 14.70
N TYR A 275 -2.80 2.06 14.23
CA TYR A 275 -4.14 1.84 14.78
C TYR A 275 -4.11 0.71 15.81
N SER A 276 -4.29 1.05 17.10
CA SER A 276 -4.14 0.08 18.21
C SER A 276 -5.18 -1.04 18.22
N GLN A 277 -6.37 -0.81 17.65
CA GLN A 277 -7.43 -1.82 17.55
C GLN A 277 -7.41 -2.64 16.25
N HIS A 278 -6.48 -2.30 15.33
CA HIS A 278 -6.33 -2.99 14.05
C HIS A 278 -4.98 -3.70 13.94
N ASN A 279 -3.96 -3.15 14.58
CA ASN A 279 -2.59 -3.63 14.50
C ASN A 279 -2.21 -4.46 15.73
N THR A 280 -1.23 -5.32 15.58
CA THR A 280 -0.75 -6.21 16.65
C THR A 280 0.33 -5.50 17.46
N PRO A 281 0.18 -5.34 18.78
CA PRO A 281 1.22 -4.80 19.63
C PRO A 281 2.40 -5.79 19.73
N ASN A 282 3.62 -5.26 19.90
CA ASN A 282 4.79 -6.08 20.11
C ASN A 282 4.83 -6.56 21.58
N PRO A 283 4.91 -7.87 21.86
CA PRO A 283 4.91 -8.41 23.24
C PRO A 283 6.18 -8.04 24.02
N LEU A 284 7.28 -7.63 23.38
CA LEU A 284 8.48 -7.13 24.04
C LEU A 284 8.42 -5.61 24.31
N GLY A 285 7.27 -4.97 24.06
CA GLY A 285 7.05 -3.55 24.35
C GLY A 285 7.64 -2.57 23.35
N VAL A 286 8.09 -3.04 22.17
CA VAL A 286 8.53 -2.14 21.08
C VAL A 286 7.35 -1.28 20.65
N GLN A 287 7.53 0.04 20.71
CA GLN A 287 6.49 1.00 20.39
C GLN A 287 6.61 1.46 18.93
N PRO A 288 5.48 1.75 18.24
CA PRO A 288 5.53 2.34 16.92
C PRO A 288 6.09 3.77 16.93
N GLU A 289 6.92 4.10 15.95
CA GLU A 289 7.35 5.48 15.66
C GLU A 289 6.29 6.24 14.85
N ALA A 290 5.06 6.30 15.36
CA ALA A 290 3.91 6.89 14.69
C ALA A 290 2.92 7.43 15.70
N GLN A 291 1.96 8.25 15.25
CA GLN A 291 0.83 8.63 16.08
C GLN A 291 -0.05 7.40 16.34
N ILE A 292 -0.24 7.04 17.60
CA ILE A 292 -1.15 5.94 17.97
C ILE A 292 -2.59 6.47 17.97
N ILE A 293 -3.45 5.80 17.22
CA ILE A 293 -4.88 6.06 17.14
C ILE A 293 -5.64 4.89 17.77
N ASN A 294 -6.45 5.19 18.80
CA ASN A 294 -7.15 4.18 19.59
C ASN A 294 -8.50 3.77 18.95
N ASN A 295 -8.50 3.45 17.68
CA ASN A 295 -9.64 2.87 16.99
C ASN A 295 -9.19 1.90 15.89
N ASN A 296 -10.16 1.30 15.19
CA ASN A 296 -9.89 0.46 14.03
C ASN A 296 -9.64 1.35 12.80
N LYS A 297 -8.77 0.90 11.89
CA LYS A 297 -8.46 1.60 10.64
C LYS A 297 -9.70 1.85 9.76
N PHE A 298 -10.70 0.98 9.84
CA PHE A 298 -11.87 0.97 8.96
C PHE A 298 -13.17 1.46 9.63
N ASN A 299 -13.06 2.08 10.81
CA ASN A 299 -14.19 2.70 11.53
C ASN A 299 -14.17 4.23 11.40
#